data_3fdaa1fee98e2ca24352e6f100ae78fe
#
_entry.id   3fdaa1fee98e2ca24352e6f100ae78fe
#
_cell.length_a   1.000
_cell.length_b   1.000
_cell.length_c   1.000
_cell.angle_alpha   90.00
_cell.angle_beta   90.00
_cell.angle_gamma   90.00
#
_symmetry.space_group_name_H-M   'P 1'
#
loop_
_entity.id
_entity.type
_entity.pdbx_description
1 polymer ?
#
loop_
_entity_poly.entity_id
_entity_poly.type
_entity_poly.pdbx_seq_one_letter_code
_entity_poly.pdbx_strand_id
1 'polypeptide(L)'
;GAKEYGAETLALYAPLANRLGIWQMKWELEDLSLRFTEPEVFHTIANNLEETREERVASIQEAVRRIQALLASRGIQASVSGRPKHIYSIWKKMCKKNLKFEQLFDVRAIRIIVDSVEKCYETLSLIQESFEVLSKEFDDYIAKPKPNGYQSLHTVIVGSRGKPLEIQIRTRAMHEFAELGVRSEEH
;
A
#
# COMPACT_ATOMS: atom_id res chain seq x y z
N GLY A 1 0.38 31.99 -4.70
CA GLY A 1 0.25 31.09 -5.85
C GLY A 1 0.66 29.66 -5.55
N ALA A 2 0.49 28.75 -6.51
CA ALA A 2 0.81 27.34 -6.35
C ALA A 2 2.28 27.08 -5.99
N LYS A 3 3.20 27.90 -6.53
CA LYS A 3 4.63 27.81 -6.22
C LYS A 3 4.96 28.21 -4.79
N GLU A 4 4.30 29.23 -4.28
CA GLU A 4 4.49 29.70 -2.90
C GLU A 4 3.98 28.68 -1.90
N TYR A 5 2.81 28.09 -2.18
CA TYR A 5 2.23 27.02 -1.36
C TYR A 5 3.14 25.79 -1.34
N GLY A 6 3.71 25.40 -2.48
CA GLY A 6 4.66 24.31 -2.58
C GLY A 6 5.94 24.58 -1.79
N ALA A 7 6.48 25.80 -1.85
CA ALA A 7 7.67 26.20 -1.10
C ALA A 7 7.42 26.20 0.42
N GLU A 8 6.28 26.71 0.86
CA GLU A 8 5.87 26.67 2.28
C GLU A 8 5.70 25.25 2.78
N THR A 9 5.08 24.40 1.97
CA THR A 9 4.90 22.98 2.29
C THR A 9 6.25 22.29 2.44
N LEU A 10 7.19 22.52 1.52
CA LEU A 10 8.54 21.98 1.61
C LEU A 10 9.28 22.48 2.85
N ALA A 11 9.20 23.78 3.16
CA ALA A 11 9.83 24.35 4.33
C ALA A 11 9.25 23.79 5.63
N LEU A 12 7.93 23.54 5.66
CA LEU A 12 7.24 22.95 6.81
C LEU A 12 7.61 21.48 7.00
N TYR A 13 7.66 20.70 5.91
CA TYR A 13 7.92 19.26 5.96
C TYR A 13 9.40 18.89 6.04
N ALA A 14 10.32 19.77 5.63
CA ALA A 14 11.75 19.47 5.67
C ALA A 14 12.26 19.04 7.06
N PRO A 15 11.88 19.71 8.17
CA PRO A 15 12.23 19.23 9.51
C PRO A 15 11.53 17.92 9.89
N LEU A 16 10.30 17.70 9.40
CA LEU A 16 9.53 16.50 9.67
C LEU A 16 9.96 15.32 8.80
N ALA A 17 10.59 15.58 7.65
CA ALA A 17 11.07 14.53 6.75
C ALA A 17 12.02 13.56 7.44
N ASN A 18 12.80 14.02 8.41
CA ASN A 18 13.68 13.19 9.21
C ASN A 18 12.93 12.26 10.16
N ARG A 19 11.66 12.56 10.49
CA ARG A 19 10.82 11.75 11.39
C ARG A 19 9.80 10.90 10.64
N LEU A 20 9.18 11.48 9.59
CA LEU A 20 8.10 10.85 8.83
C LEU A 20 8.61 10.12 7.58
N GLY A 21 9.83 10.44 7.16
CA GLY A 21 10.46 9.84 6.01
C GLY A 21 10.22 10.58 4.71
N ILE A 22 11.20 10.42 3.84
CA ILE A 22 11.22 11.02 2.50
C ILE A 22 10.05 10.54 1.65
N TRP A 23 9.66 9.27 1.82
CA TRP A 23 8.61 8.65 1.02
C TRP A 23 7.23 9.26 1.26
N GLN A 24 6.88 9.56 2.50
CA GLN A 24 5.60 10.19 2.83
C GLN A 24 5.52 11.59 2.24
N MET A 25 6.59 12.38 2.37
CA MET A 25 6.68 13.69 1.77
C MET A 25 6.59 13.62 0.24
N LYS A 26 7.26 12.65 -0.36
CA LYS A 26 7.20 12.41 -1.80
C LYS A 26 5.78 12.15 -2.27
N TRP A 27 5.04 11.29 -1.57
CA TRP A 27 3.66 10.95 -1.93
C TRP A 27 2.75 12.17 -1.85
N GLU A 28 2.89 12.97 -0.81
CA GLU A 28 2.10 14.20 -0.66
C GLU A 28 2.41 15.23 -1.75
N LEU A 29 3.68 15.39 -2.10
CA LEU A 29 4.09 16.28 -3.17
C LEU A 29 3.61 15.79 -4.55
N GLU A 30 3.62 14.49 -4.78
CA GLU A 30 3.11 13.90 -6.01
C GLU A 30 1.60 14.12 -6.16
N ASP A 31 0.82 13.93 -5.09
CA ASP A 31 -0.62 14.20 -5.09
C ASP A 31 -0.90 15.68 -5.33
N LEU A 32 -0.17 16.55 -4.66
CA LEU A 32 -0.31 17.98 -4.82
C LEU A 32 0.04 18.44 -6.25
N SER A 33 1.12 17.88 -6.81
CA SER A 33 1.51 18.15 -8.18
C SER A 33 0.43 17.73 -9.18
N LEU A 34 -0.13 16.54 -9.02
CA LEU A 34 -1.21 16.06 -9.88
C LEU A 34 -2.44 16.95 -9.79
N ARG A 35 -2.78 17.41 -8.60
CA ARG A 35 -3.91 18.32 -8.40
C ARG A 35 -3.76 19.61 -9.19
N PHE A 36 -2.54 20.13 -9.34
CA PHE A 36 -2.27 21.33 -10.10
C PHE A 36 -2.10 21.09 -11.60
N THR A 37 -1.45 19.99 -11.98
CA THR A 37 -1.16 19.70 -13.39
C THR A 37 -2.33 19.05 -14.12
N GLU A 38 -3.09 18.20 -13.43
CA GLU A 38 -4.22 17.45 -13.98
C GLU A 38 -5.43 17.51 -13.03
N PRO A 39 -6.03 18.71 -12.83
CA PRO A 39 -7.07 18.87 -11.82
C PRO A 39 -8.32 18.03 -12.08
N GLU A 40 -8.73 17.86 -13.34
CA GLU A 40 -9.90 17.06 -13.68
C GLU A 40 -9.71 15.58 -13.35
N VAL A 41 -8.53 15.06 -13.69
CA VAL A 41 -8.17 13.66 -13.40
C VAL A 41 -8.09 13.46 -11.89
N PHE A 42 -7.45 14.37 -11.18
CA PHE A 42 -7.35 14.31 -9.71
C PHE A 42 -8.74 14.27 -9.07
N HIS A 43 -9.63 15.17 -9.47
CA HIS A 43 -10.98 15.21 -8.90
C HIS A 43 -11.82 13.99 -9.26
N THR A 44 -11.67 13.45 -10.47
CA THR A 44 -12.37 12.23 -10.89
C THR A 44 -11.97 11.04 -10.00
N ILE A 45 -10.67 10.85 -9.77
CA ILE A 45 -10.17 9.78 -8.91
C ILE A 45 -10.62 10.00 -7.47
N ALA A 46 -10.49 11.22 -6.95
CA ALA A 46 -10.91 11.57 -5.60
C ALA A 46 -12.42 11.32 -5.37
N ASN A 47 -13.25 11.69 -6.34
CA ASN A 47 -14.69 11.44 -6.27
C ASN A 47 -15.03 9.96 -6.29
N ASN A 48 -14.35 9.18 -7.15
CA ASN A 48 -14.54 7.73 -7.20
C ASN A 48 -14.13 7.06 -5.87
N LEU A 49 -13.05 7.52 -5.26
CA LEU A 49 -12.63 7.03 -3.94
C LEU A 49 -13.66 7.37 -2.87
N GLU A 50 -14.22 8.57 -2.89
CA GLU A 50 -15.24 8.98 -1.92
C GLU A 50 -16.53 8.19 -2.08
N GLU A 51 -17.01 7.99 -3.31
CA GLU A 51 -18.22 7.21 -3.60
C GLU A 51 -18.13 5.76 -3.13
N THR A 52 -16.95 5.15 -3.22
CA THR A 52 -16.72 3.74 -2.83
C THR A 52 -16.20 3.58 -1.40
N ARG A 53 -16.03 4.67 -0.67
CA ARG A 53 -15.34 4.67 0.62
C ARG A 53 -15.95 3.73 1.65
N GLU A 54 -17.27 3.80 1.86
CA GLU A 54 -17.94 2.97 2.87
C GLU A 54 -17.78 1.49 2.58
N GLU A 55 -18.04 1.08 1.33
CA GLU A 55 -17.88 -0.30 0.90
C GLU A 55 -16.43 -0.75 1.00
N ARG A 56 -15.50 0.08 0.56
CA ARG A 56 -14.07 -0.22 0.58
C ARG A 56 -13.56 -0.39 2.01
N VAL A 57 -13.92 0.53 2.92
CA VAL A 57 -13.53 0.46 4.33
C VAL A 57 -14.11 -0.80 4.99
N ALA A 58 -15.39 -1.09 4.76
CA ALA A 58 -16.03 -2.28 5.32
C ALA A 58 -15.37 -3.57 4.83
N SER A 59 -15.08 -3.66 3.53
CA SER A 59 -14.40 -4.81 2.93
C SER A 59 -12.99 -5.01 3.50
N ILE A 60 -12.23 -3.92 3.65
CA ILE A 60 -10.89 -3.96 4.23
C ILE A 60 -10.95 -4.39 5.70
N GLN A 61 -11.84 -3.81 6.49
CA GLN A 61 -11.97 -4.15 7.92
C GLN A 61 -12.35 -5.62 8.13
N GLU A 62 -13.25 -6.15 7.33
CA GLU A 62 -13.62 -7.56 7.38
C GLU A 62 -12.41 -8.45 7.10
N ALA A 63 -11.68 -8.16 6.04
CA ALA A 63 -10.48 -8.93 5.67
C ALA A 63 -9.38 -8.81 6.73
N VAL A 64 -9.18 -7.62 7.30
CA VAL A 64 -8.22 -7.42 8.39
C VAL A 64 -8.57 -8.32 9.58
N ARG A 65 -9.83 -8.37 10.00
CA ARG A 65 -10.27 -9.23 11.11
C ARG A 65 -10.01 -10.70 10.82
N ARG A 66 -10.34 -11.17 9.61
CA ARG A 66 -10.13 -12.56 9.20
C ARG A 66 -8.66 -12.93 9.20
N ILE A 67 -7.82 -12.06 8.65
CA ILE A 67 -6.38 -12.29 8.58
C ILE A 67 -5.77 -12.25 9.99
N GLN A 68 -6.15 -11.30 10.83
CA GLN A 68 -5.69 -11.26 12.23
C GLN A 68 -6.02 -12.54 12.98
N ALA A 69 -7.25 -13.04 12.85
CA ALA A 69 -7.68 -14.29 13.49
C ALA A 69 -6.88 -15.49 12.97
N LEU A 70 -6.66 -15.55 11.66
CA LEU A 70 -5.87 -16.60 11.03
C LEU A 70 -4.43 -16.63 11.56
N LEU A 71 -3.77 -15.50 11.59
CA LEU A 71 -2.38 -15.40 12.06
C LEU A 71 -2.28 -15.69 13.58
N ALA A 72 -3.22 -15.19 14.36
CA ALA A 72 -3.29 -15.47 15.80
C ALA A 72 -3.46 -16.97 16.08
N SER A 73 -4.28 -17.66 15.27
CA SER A 73 -4.51 -19.11 15.43
C SER A 73 -3.25 -19.95 15.18
N ARG A 74 -2.29 -19.40 14.47
CA ARG A 74 -1.00 -20.04 14.16
C ARG A 74 0.17 -19.46 14.98
N GLY A 75 -0.12 -18.59 15.94
CA GLY A 75 0.90 -18.02 16.81
C GLY A 75 1.81 -17.02 16.10
N ILE A 76 1.40 -16.46 14.97
CA ILE A 76 2.17 -15.45 14.25
C ILE A 76 1.78 -14.08 14.75
N GLN A 77 2.74 -13.36 15.33
CA GLN A 77 2.56 -11.96 15.70
C GLN A 77 2.69 -11.09 14.46
N ALA A 78 1.66 -10.30 14.19
CA ALA A 78 1.63 -9.45 13.02
C ALA A 78 0.82 -8.18 13.29
N SER A 79 1.21 -7.11 12.62
CA SER A 79 0.41 -5.90 12.51
C SER A 79 -0.33 -5.97 11.17
N VAL A 80 -1.65 -5.98 11.21
CA VAL A 80 -2.51 -6.07 10.03
C VAL A 80 -3.36 -4.81 9.94
N SER A 81 -3.22 -4.07 8.84
CA SER A 81 -3.94 -2.81 8.67
C SER A 81 -4.26 -2.54 7.20
N GLY A 82 -5.28 -1.71 6.97
CA GLY A 82 -5.53 -1.18 5.64
C GLY A 82 -4.37 -0.28 5.19
N ARG A 83 -4.03 -0.36 3.92
CA ARG A 83 -2.99 0.48 3.33
C ARG A 83 -3.63 1.66 2.64
N PRO A 84 -3.30 2.91 3.03
CA PRO A 84 -3.76 4.08 2.30
C PRO A 84 -3.18 4.10 0.88
N LYS A 85 -3.97 4.56 -0.08
CA LYS A 85 -3.57 4.66 -1.47
C LYS A 85 -3.62 6.11 -1.92
N HIS A 86 -2.51 6.60 -2.44
CA HIS A 86 -2.38 7.98 -2.94
C HIS A 86 -2.96 8.11 -4.33
N ILE A 87 -3.64 9.24 -4.58
CA ILE A 87 -4.31 9.50 -5.87
C ILE A 87 -3.30 9.47 -7.01
N TYR A 88 -2.12 10.06 -6.84
CA TYR A 88 -1.07 10.03 -7.84
C TYR A 88 -0.66 8.59 -8.21
N SER A 89 -0.51 7.72 -7.22
CA SER A 89 -0.16 6.30 -7.45
C SER A 89 -1.25 5.57 -8.22
N ILE A 90 -2.50 5.86 -7.93
CA ILE A 90 -3.66 5.31 -8.67
C ILE A 90 -3.62 5.76 -10.13
N TRP A 91 -3.47 7.07 -10.35
CA TRP A 91 -3.39 7.65 -11.69
C TRP A 91 -2.23 7.07 -12.50
N LYS A 92 -1.05 7.01 -11.89
CA LYS A 92 0.14 6.44 -12.54
C LYS A 92 -0.08 5.00 -13.01
N LYS A 93 -0.72 4.20 -12.17
CA LYS A 93 -1.05 2.80 -12.50
C LYS A 93 -2.10 2.72 -13.61
N MET A 94 -3.12 3.58 -13.57
CA MET A 94 -4.12 3.67 -14.63
C MET A 94 -3.46 3.96 -15.98
N CYS A 95 -2.56 4.94 -16.02
CA CYS A 95 -1.83 5.30 -17.23
C CYS A 95 -0.93 4.17 -17.71
N LYS A 96 -0.14 3.59 -16.82
CA LYS A 96 0.82 2.53 -17.16
C LYS A 96 0.14 1.28 -17.72
N LYS A 97 -1.00 0.89 -17.15
CA LYS A 97 -1.72 -0.33 -17.53
C LYS A 97 -2.92 -0.06 -18.43
N ASN A 98 -3.17 1.20 -18.78
CA ASN A 98 -4.34 1.63 -19.56
C ASN A 98 -5.64 1.10 -18.96
N LEU A 99 -5.81 1.27 -17.65
CA LEU A 99 -6.96 0.78 -16.89
C LEU A 99 -7.87 1.94 -16.48
N LYS A 100 -9.16 1.63 -16.37
CA LYS A 100 -10.12 2.51 -15.69
C LYS A 100 -10.03 2.28 -14.19
N PHE A 101 -10.56 3.23 -13.40
CA PHE A 101 -10.56 3.15 -11.94
C PHE A 101 -11.16 1.82 -11.43
N GLU A 102 -12.27 1.38 -12.01
CA GLU A 102 -12.97 0.16 -11.61
C GLU A 102 -12.16 -1.12 -11.86
N GLN A 103 -11.17 -1.06 -12.72
CA GLN A 103 -10.32 -2.20 -13.08
C GLN A 103 -9.08 -2.33 -12.18
N LEU A 104 -8.88 -1.42 -11.23
CA LEU A 104 -7.73 -1.46 -10.33
C LEU A 104 -7.96 -2.45 -9.18
N PHE A 105 -7.01 -3.35 -8.98
CA PHE A 105 -7.05 -4.33 -7.89
C PHE A 105 -6.59 -3.76 -6.56
N ASP A 106 -5.65 -2.84 -6.58
CA ASP A 106 -4.94 -2.38 -5.39
C ASP A 106 -5.54 -1.15 -4.70
N VAL A 107 -6.74 -0.74 -5.10
CA VAL A 107 -7.50 0.31 -4.40
C VAL A 107 -7.94 -0.20 -3.02
N ARG A 108 -8.21 -1.50 -2.92
CA ARG A 108 -8.43 -2.20 -1.66
C ARG A 108 -7.14 -2.93 -1.31
N ALA A 109 -6.42 -2.45 -0.31
CA ALA A 109 -5.12 -3.01 0.04
C ALA A 109 -4.96 -3.16 1.54
N ILE A 110 -4.29 -4.25 1.93
CA ILE A 110 -3.94 -4.56 3.31
C ILE A 110 -2.43 -4.75 3.39
N ARG A 111 -1.87 -4.28 4.48
CA ARG A 111 -0.46 -4.46 4.81
C ARG A 111 -0.33 -5.33 6.04
N ILE A 112 0.53 -6.33 5.95
CA ILE A 112 0.86 -7.22 7.05
C ILE A 112 2.35 -7.06 7.35
N ILE A 113 2.67 -6.70 8.60
CA ILE A 113 4.04 -6.55 9.08
C ILE A 113 4.32 -7.65 10.08
N VAL A 114 5.38 -8.43 9.84
CA VAL A 114 5.80 -9.55 10.67
C VAL A 114 7.27 -9.38 11.08
N ASP A 115 7.76 -10.26 11.96
CA ASP A 115 9.07 -10.10 12.60
C ASP A 115 10.25 -10.55 11.73
N SER A 116 10.04 -11.45 10.79
CA SER A 116 11.14 -12.04 10.01
C SER A 116 10.73 -12.39 8.59
N VAL A 117 11.72 -12.56 7.73
CA VAL A 117 11.51 -13.03 6.35
C VAL A 117 10.82 -14.39 6.34
N GLU A 118 11.22 -15.30 7.21
CA GLU A 118 10.59 -16.61 7.37
C GLU A 118 9.11 -16.48 7.66
N LYS A 119 8.73 -15.56 8.56
CA LYS A 119 7.33 -15.28 8.89
C LYS A 119 6.57 -14.63 7.73
N CYS A 120 7.25 -13.88 6.88
CA CYS A 120 6.62 -13.36 5.65
C CYS A 120 6.14 -14.50 4.76
N TYR A 121 6.98 -15.48 4.48
CA TYR A 121 6.62 -16.61 3.63
C TYR A 121 5.62 -17.54 4.29
N GLU A 122 5.72 -17.74 5.60
CA GLU A 122 4.73 -18.52 6.36
C GLU A 122 3.35 -17.85 6.29
N THR A 123 3.29 -16.54 6.46
CA THR A 123 2.05 -15.75 6.33
C THR A 123 1.47 -15.88 4.91
N LEU A 124 2.31 -15.77 3.89
CA LEU A 124 1.88 -15.95 2.50
C LEU A 124 1.23 -17.32 2.29
N SER A 125 1.87 -18.39 2.78
CA SER A 125 1.34 -19.75 2.67
C SER A 125 -0.02 -19.88 3.33
N LEU A 126 -0.20 -19.32 4.53
CA LEU A 126 -1.49 -19.36 5.24
C LEU A 126 -2.58 -18.61 4.47
N ILE A 127 -2.25 -17.48 3.89
CA ILE A 127 -3.20 -16.71 3.07
C ILE A 127 -3.59 -17.49 1.82
N GLN A 128 -2.62 -18.12 1.14
CA GLN A 128 -2.88 -18.93 -0.05
C GLN A 128 -3.75 -20.16 0.24
N GLU A 129 -3.62 -20.74 1.44
CA GLU A 129 -4.44 -21.86 1.87
C GLU A 129 -5.88 -21.45 2.24
N SER A 130 -6.06 -20.23 2.76
CA SER A 130 -7.30 -19.78 3.40
C SER A 130 -8.17 -18.89 2.53
N PHE A 131 -7.62 -18.34 1.45
CA PHE A 131 -8.33 -17.44 0.55
C PHE A 131 -8.14 -17.88 -0.89
N GLU A 132 -9.10 -17.51 -1.75
CA GLU A 132 -8.92 -17.59 -3.19
C GLU A 132 -7.89 -16.53 -3.61
N VAL A 133 -6.87 -16.96 -4.36
CA VAL A 133 -5.74 -16.10 -4.76
C VAL A 133 -5.73 -15.92 -6.26
N LEU A 134 -5.48 -14.68 -6.71
CA LEU A 134 -5.24 -14.38 -8.11
C LEU A 134 -3.76 -14.59 -8.42
N SER A 135 -3.39 -15.78 -8.90
CA SER A 135 -2.00 -16.21 -9.04
C SER A 135 -1.16 -15.37 -10.01
N LYS A 136 -1.79 -14.69 -10.96
CA LYS A 136 -1.10 -13.80 -11.91
C LYS A 136 -0.64 -12.48 -11.30
N GLU A 137 -1.15 -12.14 -10.10
CA GLU A 137 -0.87 -10.89 -9.42
C GLU A 137 0.11 -11.06 -8.26
N PHE A 138 0.96 -12.07 -8.33
CA PHE A 138 1.96 -12.34 -7.30
C PHE A 138 3.32 -11.78 -7.69
N ASP A 139 3.95 -11.05 -6.74
CA ASP A 139 5.31 -10.55 -6.87
C ASP A 139 6.10 -10.80 -5.59
N ASP A 140 7.28 -11.38 -5.73
CA ASP A 140 8.21 -11.59 -4.62
C ASP A 140 9.35 -10.58 -4.69
N TYR A 141 9.11 -9.40 -4.10
CA TYR A 141 10.15 -8.38 -3.99
C TYR A 141 11.05 -8.56 -2.77
N ILE A 142 10.90 -9.64 -2.02
CA ILE A 142 11.87 -10.02 -0.98
C ILE A 142 13.04 -10.73 -1.64
N ALA A 143 12.75 -11.74 -2.47
CA ALA A 143 13.77 -12.49 -3.20
C ALA A 143 14.44 -11.64 -4.30
N LYS A 144 13.65 -10.78 -4.95
CA LYS A 144 14.13 -9.87 -6.00
C LYS A 144 13.68 -8.44 -5.69
N PRO A 145 14.44 -7.71 -4.86
CA PRO A 145 14.11 -6.33 -4.54
C PRO A 145 13.99 -5.44 -5.79
N LYS A 146 13.17 -4.41 -5.71
CA LYS A 146 13.11 -3.39 -6.75
C LYS A 146 14.44 -2.62 -6.83
N PRO A 147 14.73 -1.94 -7.95
CA PRO A 147 15.98 -1.17 -8.10
C PRO A 147 16.24 -0.17 -6.98
N ASN A 148 15.18 0.40 -6.37
CA ASN A 148 15.29 1.32 -5.25
C ASN A 148 15.51 0.63 -3.89
N GLY A 149 15.58 -0.71 -3.84
CA GLY A 149 15.75 -1.48 -2.63
C GLY A 149 14.44 -1.89 -1.93
N TYR A 150 13.28 -1.52 -2.48
CA TYR A 150 11.98 -1.90 -1.92
C TYR A 150 11.83 -3.42 -1.85
N GLN A 151 11.40 -3.92 -0.69
CA GLN A 151 11.13 -5.34 -0.47
C GLN A 151 9.75 -5.54 0.17
N SER A 152 9.01 -6.48 -0.35
CA SER A 152 7.73 -6.94 0.17
C SER A 152 7.26 -8.12 -0.66
N LEU A 153 6.36 -8.94 -0.12
CA LEU A 153 5.57 -9.87 -0.91
C LEU A 153 4.26 -9.19 -1.30
N HIS A 154 3.88 -9.28 -2.56
CA HIS A 154 2.62 -8.76 -3.06
C HIS A 154 1.78 -9.92 -3.59
N THR A 155 0.56 -10.04 -3.12
CA THR A 155 -0.40 -10.99 -3.66
C THR A 155 -1.78 -10.35 -3.68
N VAL A 156 -2.69 -10.92 -4.45
CA VAL A 156 -4.07 -10.45 -4.54
C VAL A 156 -5.00 -11.61 -4.18
N ILE A 157 -5.88 -11.37 -3.23
CA ILE A 157 -6.92 -12.32 -2.85
C ILE A 157 -8.28 -11.83 -3.32
N VAL A 158 -9.22 -12.75 -3.42
CA VAL A 158 -10.62 -12.42 -3.64
C VAL A 158 -11.29 -12.25 -2.27
N GLY A 159 -11.71 -11.04 -1.99
CA GLY A 159 -12.38 -10.69 -0.75
C GLY A 159 -13.89 -10.89 -0.83
N SER A 160 -14.63 -10.29 0.11
CA SER A 160 -16.08 -10.33 0.13
C SER A 160 -16.66 -9.76 -1.17
N ARG A 161 -17.78 -10.34 -1.61
CA ARG A 161 -18.47 -9.98 -2.87
C ARG A 161 -17.61 -10.18 -4.12
N GLY A 162 -16.60 -11.05 -4.06
CA GLY A 162 -15.74 -11.35 -5.20
C GLY A 162 -14.80 -10.21 -5.60
N LYS A 163 -14.59 -9.21 -4.74
CA LYS A 163 -13.75 -8.05 -5.07
C LYS A 163 -12.28 -8.31 -4.74
N PRO A 164 -11.36 -7.99 -5.65
CA PRO A 164 -9.94 -8.17 -5.41
C PRO A 164 -9.42 -7.27 -4.27
N LEU A 165 -8.48 -7.82 -3.51
CA LEU A 165 -7.84 -7.14 -2.40
C LEU A 165 -6.34 -7.43 -2.43
N GLU A 166 -5.53 -6.39 -2.57
CA GLU A 166 -4.07 -6.54 -2.54
C GLU A 166 -3.59 -6.78 -1.11
N ILE A 167 -2.70 -7.73 -0.95
CA ILE A 167 -2.03 -8.02 0.31
C ILE A 167 -0.54 -7.77 0.14
N GLN A 168 0.02 -6.92 1.00
CA GLN A 168 1.46 -6.70 1.10
C GLN A 168 1.96 -7.30 2.40
N ILE A 169 2.99 -8.12 2.33
CA ILE A 169 3.59 -8.78 3.50
C ILE A 169 5.06 -8.40 3.54
N ARG A 170 5.50 -7.87 4.67
CA ARG A 170 6.90 -7.45 4.84
C ARG A 170 7.31 -7.44 6.31
N THR A 171 8.60 -7.42 6.54
CA THR A 171 9.14 -7.27 7.89
C THR A 171 9.06 -5.81 8.32
N ARG A 172 9.25 -5.58 9.64
CA ARG A 172 9.33 -4.22 10.17
C ARG A 172 10.47 -3.43 9.54
N ALA A 173 11.62 -4.03 9.32
CA ALA A 173 12.76 -3.37 8.67
C ALA A 173 12.43 -2.96 7.24
N MET A 174 11.76 -3.83 6.48
CA MET A 174 11.30 -3.51 5.12
C MET A 174 10.26 -2.40 5.12
N HIS A 175 9.39 -2.40 6.13
CA HIS A 175 8.39 -1.35 6.29
C HIS A 175 9.04 0.00 6.60
N GLU A 176 9.98 0.03 7.54
CA GLU A 176 10.72 1.24 7.87
C GLU A 176 11.49 1.77 6.66
N PHE A 177 12.13 0.91 5.91
CA PHE A 177 12.80 1.30 4.67
C PHE A 177 11.83 1.93 3.68
N ALA A 178 10.65 1.31 3.47
CA ALA A 178 9.65 1.80 2.51
C ALA A 178 9.03 3.13 2.95
N GLU A 179 8.78 3.32 4.26
CA GLU A 179 8.13 4.52 4.79
C GLU A 179 9.12 5.64 5.15
N LEU A 180 10.30 5.29 5.66
CA LEU A 180 11.26 6.24 6.20
C LEU A 180 12.51 6.38 5.33
N GLY A 181 12.69 5.53 4.32
CA GLY A 181 13.89 5.54 3.49
C GLY A 181 15.16 5.12 4.24
N VAL A 182 15.02 4.49 5.41
CA VAL A 182 16.13 4.11 6.27
C VAL A 182 16.24 2.60 6.35
N ARG A 183 17.45 2.07 6.14
CA ARG A 183 17.73 0.65 6.38
C ARG A 183 18.05 0.43 7.84
N SER A 184 17.43 -0.60 8.45
CA SER A 184 17.82 -1.05 9.77
C SER A 184 19.22 -1.64 9.71
N GLU A 185 20.09 -1.30 10.67
CA GLU A 185 21.41 -1.87 10.82
C GLU A 185 21.37 -3.24 11.50
N GLU A 186 20.23 -3.64 12.03
CA GLU A 186 20.03 -4.95 12.63
C GLU A 186 19.79 -6.00 11.54
N HIS A 187 20.78 -6.85 11.37
CA HIS A 187 20.72 -8.00 10.47
C HIS A 187 20.89 -9.29 11.27
#